data_27f4e818b9744110d27684a34351a10e
#
_entry.id   27f4e818b9744110d27684a34351a10e
#
_cell.length_a   1.000
_cell.length_b   1.000
_cell.length_c   1.000
_cell.angle_alpha   90.00
_cell.angle_beta   90.00
_cell.angle_gamma   90.00
#
_symmetry.space_group_name_H-M   'P 1'
#
loop_
_entity.id
_entity.type
_entity.pdbx_description
1 polymer ?
#
loop_
_entity_poly.entity_id
_entity_poly.type
_entity_poly.pdbx_seq_one_letter_code
_entity_poly.pdbx_strand_id
1 'polypeptide(L)'
;MNAGSLYKKLLLSFFLVLFLSSIYAVIAIYGDSQGNNDIHKQIVEAIIKYQPDITFHLGDLTAQGKKQEEYDEFFSCCKPLTDLCPLYPVKGNHDASSELFLKNFPFLSQTYYTVEYDSLLFIILDSTLELSPHSEQFNWLIETFNSNPLKPKIILMHHPIFSSGYHSGNEDWALYLPALFASNKVIAVFSGHDHNYEHLQWKNLNFFISGGAGGSLRPSLSQHPYSKIFCSSYNYLILNRQKNYL
;
A
#
# COMPACT_ATOMS: atom_id res chain seq x y z
N MET A 1 60.18 -52.16 9.65
CA MET A 1 59.81 -51.10 10.57
C MET A 1 58.91 -50.12 9.83
N ASN A 2 57.61 -50.25 10.04
CA ASN A 2 56.56 -49.55 9.26
C ASN A 2 56.17 -48.27 9.96
N ALA A 3 56.32 -47.16 9.23
CA ALA A 3 55.75 -45.88 9.63
C ALA A 3 54.35 -45.75 9.06
N GLY A 4 53.34 -45.83 9.94
CA GLY A 4 51.94 -45.68 9.56
C GLY A 4 51.61 -44.22 9.30
N SER A 5 51.22 -43.95 8.07
CA SER A 5 50.67 -42.64 7.64
C SER A 5 49.25 -42.47 8.19
N LEU A 6 49.09 -41.53 9.09
CA LEU A 6 47.77 -41.14 9.65
C LEU A 6 47.14 -40.11 8.67
N TYR A 7 46.29 -40.56 7.77
CA TYR A 7 45.43 -39.65 6.99
C TYR A 7 44.31 -39.09 7.85
N LYS A 8 44.49 -37.85 8.30
CA LYS A 8 43.37 -37.06 8.85
C LYS A 8 42.39 -36.73 7.72
N LYS A 9 41.28 -37.44 7.67
CA LYS A 9 40.12 -37.02 6.85
C LYS A 9 39.55 -35.75 7.43
N LEU A 10 39.78 -34.63 6.77
CA LEU A 10 39.10 -33.37 7.03
C LEU A 10 37.66 -33.53 6.51
N LEU A 11 36.70 -33.75 7.35
CA LEU A 11 35.27 -33.64 7.01
C LEU A 11 34.95 -32.15 6.88
N LEU A 12 34.91 -31.66 5.62
CA LEU A 12 34.36 -30.35 5.31
C LEU A 12 32.83 -30.47 5.41
N SER A 13 32.27 -30.09 6.54
CA SER A 13 30.82 -29.94 6.68
C SER A 13 30.38 -28.71 5.90
N PHE A 14 29.88 -28.92 4.70
CA PHE A 14 29.16 -27.88 3.96
C PHE A 14 27.84 -27.64 4.69
N PHE A 15 27.78 -26.60 5.49
CA PHE A 15 26.50 -26.04 5.96
C PHE A 15 25.85 -25.37 4.75
N LEU A 16 24.97 -26.11 4.07
CA LEU A 16 24.04 -25.54 3.11
C LEU A 16 23.01 -24.74 3.89
N VAL A 17 23.25 -23.43 4.05
CA VAL A 17 22.23 -22.51 4.55
C VAL A 17 21.18 -22.39 3.45
N LEU A 18 20.18 -23.25 3.51
CA LEU A 18 18.96 -23.09 2.73
C LEU A 18 18.29 -21.82 3.26
N PHE A 19 18.45 -20.69 2.56
CA PHE A 19 17.53 -19.59 2.66
C PHE A 19 16.17 -20.10 2.19
N LEU A 20 15.35 -20.53 3.14
CA LEU A 20 13.93 -20.76 2.87
C LEU A 20 13.34 -19.39 2.51
N SER A 21 13.35 -19.06 1.22
CA SER A 21 12.56 -17.94 0.74
C SER A 21 11.13 -18.20 1.18
N SER A 22 10.50 -17.23 1.84
CA SER A 22 9.10 -17.33 2.23
C SER A 22 8.29 -17.80 1.02
N ILE A 23 7.46 -18.84 1.22
CA ILE A 23 6.52 -19.32 0.19
C ILE A 23 5.38 -18.32 -0.07
N TYR A 24 5.32 -17.27 0.73
CA TYR A 24 4.36 -16.20 0.61
C TYR A 24 5.04 -14.88 0.30
N ALA A 25 4.43 -14.09 -0.56
CA ALA A 25 4.69 -12.66 -0.66
C ALA A 25 3.89 -11.96 0.45
N VAL A 26 4.57 -11.18 1.27
CA VAL A 26 3.96 -10.43 2.36
C VAL A 26 3.96 -8.95 1.99
N ILE A 27 2.77 -8.39 1.84
CA ILE A 27 2.57 -7.00 1.42
C ILE A 27 1.87 -6.27 2.56
N ALA A 28 2.48 -5.19 3.05
CA ALA A 28 1.86 -4.33 4.06
C ALA A 28 1.20 -3.12 3.39
N ILE A 29 0.01 -2.74 3.87
CA ILE A 29 -0.73 -1.56 3.39
C ILE A 29 -1.29 -0.83 4.61
N TYR A 30 -1.04 0.49 4.72
CA TYR A 30 -1.56 1.35 5.77
C TYR A 30 -1.61 2.80 5.29
N GLY A 31 -2.30 3.69 5.98
CA GLY A 31 -2.39 5.10 5.57
C GLY A 31 -2.78 6.04 6.70
N ASP A 32 -2.74 7.34 6.41
CA ASP A 32 -3.18 8.41 7.31
C ASP A 32 -2.39 8.42 8.63
N SER A 33 -1.06 8.42 8.49
CA SER A 33 -0.13 8.40 9.63
C SER A 33 0.08 9.77 10.28
N GLN A 34 -0.44 10.85 9.66
CA GLN A 34 -0.35 12.20 10.21
C GLN A 34 -1.05 12.33 11.56
N GLY A 35 -0.59 13.27 12.38
CA GLY A 35 -1.28 13.73 13.59
C GLY A 35 -0.90 13.00 14.88
N ASN A 36 -0.42 11.75 14.84
CA ASN A 36 0.01 11.05 16.03
C ASN A 36 1.19 10.10 15.77
N ASN A 37 2.39 10.61 15.98
CA ASN A 37 3.63 9.86 15.76
C ASN A 37 3.77 8.61 16.65
N ASP A 38 3.17 8.59 17.84
CA ASP A 38 3.24 7.44 18.74
C ASP A 38 2.37 6.28 18.22
N ILE A 39 1.20 6.58 17.66
CA ILE A 39 0.37 5.59 16.98
C ILE A 39 1.06 5.11 15.70
N HIS A 40 1.62 6.02 14.89
CA HIS A 40 2.35 5.64 13.68
C HIS A 40 3.49 4.65 13.99
N LYS A 41 4.29 4.93 15.03
CA LYS A 41 5.35 4.01 15.48
C LYS A 41 4.80 2.66 15.91
N GLN A 42 3.70 2.61 16.67
CA GLN A 42 3.07 1.36 17.08
C GLN A 42 2.56 0.53 15.89
N ILE A 43 1.98 1.19 14.88
CA ILE A 43 1.56 0.56 13.62
C ILE A 43 2.78 -0.02 12.89
N VAL A 44 3.87 0.74 12.76
CA VAL A 44 5.12 0.27 12.15
C VAL A 44 5.69 -0.94 12.92
N GLU A 45 5.76 -0.86 14.25
CA GLU A 45 6.20 -1.97 15.11
C GLU A 45 5.33 -3.23 14.95
N ALA A 46 4.04 -3.07 14.72
CA ALA A 46 3.15 -4.18 14.47
C ALA A 46 3.37 -4.79 13.07
N ILE A 47 3.54 -3.95 12.04
CA ILE A 47 3.79 -4.37 10.64
C ILE A 47 5.10 -5.15 10.51
N ILE A 48 6.20 -4.68 11.09
CA ILE A 48 7.53 -5.33 10.94
C ILE A 48 7.56 -6.76 11.48
N LYS A 49 6.66 -7.14 12.40
CA LYS A 49 6.54 -8.52 12.91
C LYS A 49 6.16 -9.53 11.82
N TYR A 50 5.52 -9.05 10.76
CA TYR A 50 5.13 -9.89 9.61
C TYR A 50 6.24 -10.00 8.56
N GLN A 51 7.36 -9.27 8.72
CA GLN A 51 8.48 -9.27 7.77
C GLN A 51 8.01 -9.00 6.33
N PRO A 52 7.36 -7.85 6.06
CA PRO A 52 6.85 -7.56 4.72
C PRO A 52 8.00 -7.45 3.71
N ASP A 53 7.73 -7.94 2.49
CA ASP A 53 8.64 -7.80 1.36
C ASP A 53 8.52 -6.42 0.69
N ILE A 54 7.33 -5.78 0.83
CA ILE A 54 7.00 -4.50 0.23
C ILE A 54 5.89 -3.81 1.05
N THR A 55 5.92 -2.50 1.10
CA THR A 55 4.93 -1.71 1.82
C THR A 55 4.35 -0.61 0.94
N PHE A 56 3.04 -0.39 1.05
CA PHE A 56 2.34 0.75 0.46
C PHE A 56 1.74 1.63 1.57
N HIS A 57 1.91 2.95 1.42
CA HIS A 57 1.26 3.93 2.29
C HIS A 57 0.16 4.65 1.51
N LEU A 58 -1.06 4.68 2.03
CA LEU A 58 -2.26 5.14 1.32
C LEU A 58 -2.47 6.67 1.35
N GLY A 59 -1.43 7.44 1.62
CA GLY A 59 -1.48 8.90 1.63
C GLY A 59 -1.67 9.50 3.02
N ASP A 60 -1.63 10.82 3.06
CA ASP A 60 -1.61 11.59 4.30
C ASP A 60 -0.48 11.17 5.23
N LEU A 61 0.75 11.20 4.66
CA LEU A 61 1.99 10.93 5.38
C LEU A 61 2.27 12.03 6.39
N THR A 62 1.94 13.27 6.02
CA THR A 62 2.26 14.51 6.75
C THR A 62 1.00 15.24 7.19
N ALA A 63 1.12 16.17 8.15
CA ALA A 63 -0.02 16.95 8.62
C ALA A 63 -0.50 18.01 7.60
N GLN A 64 0.42 18.58 6.82
CA GLN A 64 0.11 19.58 5.78
C GLN A 64 0.98 19.46 4.52
N GLY A 65 2.08 18.72 4.54
CA GLY A 65 2.98 18.53 3.40
C GLY A 65 3.65 19.80 2.87
N LYS A 66 3.82 20.80 3.71
CA LYS A 66 4.36 22.12 3.33
C LYS A 66 5.79 22.35 3.76
N LYS A 67 6.31 21.53 4.66
CA LYS A 67 7.64 21.66 5.26
C LYS A 67 8.39 20.35 5.21
N GLN A 68 9.70 20.43 5.04
CA GLN A 68 10.57 19.24 5.03
C GLN A 68 10.53 18.50 6.37
N GLU A 69 10.42 19.23 7.48
CA GLU A 69 10.38 18.67 8.83
C GLU A 69 9.22 17.68 9.03
N GLU A 70 8.09 17.88 8.35
CA GLU A 70 6.94 16.96 8.41
C GLU A 70 7.28 15.60 7.76
N TYR A 71 8.03 15.61 6.65
CA TYR A 71 8.53 14.38 6.01
C TYR A 71 9.64 13.73 6.84
N ASP A 72 10.52 14.53 7.45
CA ASP A 72 11.58 14.03 8.33
C ASP A 72 10.99 13.30 9.55
N GLU A 73 9.89 13.84 10.13
CA GLU A 73 9.11 13.17 11.17
C GLU A 73 8.49 11.85 10.69
N PHE A 74 7.84 11.86 9.53
CA PHE A 74 7.29 10.66 8.92
C PHE A 74 8.35 9.57 8.76
N PHE A 75 9.49 9.89 8.13
CA PHE A 75 10.58 8.94 7.93
C PHE A 75 11.21 8.48 9.24
N SER A 76 11.29 9.34 10.24
CA SER A 76 11.76 8.95 11.58
C SER A 76 10.84 7.90 12.21
N CYS A 77 9.53 8.01 12.05
CA CYS A 77 8.56 7.03 12.58
C CYS A 77 8.60 5.71 11.82
N CYS A 78 8.68 5.74 10.48
CA CYS A 78 8.65 4.53 9.66
C CYS A 78 10.03 3.93 9.37
N LYS A 79 11.12 4.52 9.89
CA LYS A 79 12.49 4.04 9.65
C LYS A 79 12.68 2.52 9.85
N PRO A 80 12.18 1.87 10.92
CA PRO A 80 12.33 0.41 11.07
C PRO A 80 11.70 -0.39 9.93
N LEU A 81 10.63 0.13 9.32
CA LEU A 81 9.94 -0.49 8.19
C LEU A 81 10.68 -0.22 6.87
N THR A 82 11.15 1.00 6.65
CA THR A 82 11.91 1.36 5.43
C THR A 82 13.32 0.78 5.40
N ASP A 83 13.90 0.44 6.55
CA ASP A 83 15.14 -0.35 6.64
C ASP A 83 14.91 -1.82 6.27
N LEU A 84 13.68 -2.33 6.42
CA LEU A 84 13.32 -3.72 6.17
C LEU A 84 12.90 -3.96 4.70
N CYS A 85 12.06 -3.09 4.15
CA CYS A 85 11.49 -3.26 2.81
C CYS A 85 11.22 -1.91 2.12
N PRO A 86 11.10 -1.89 0.78
CA PRO A 86 10.70 -0.69 0.05
C PRO A 86 9.30 -0.21 0.46
N LEU A 87 9.15 1.13 0.55
CA LEU A 87 7.89 1.80 0.80
C LEU A 87 7.50 2.63 -0.42
N TYR A 88 6.28 2.41 -0.92
CA TYR A 88 5.69 3.11 -2.05
C TYR A 88 4.50 3.95 -1.59
N PRO A 89 4.55 5.28 -1.70
CA PRO A 89 3.52 6.16 -1.18
C PRO A 89 2.43 6.46 -2.22
N VAL A 90 1.19 6.52 -1.77
CA VAL A 90 0.13 7.29 -2.42
C VAL A 90 0.21 8.73 -1.91
N LYS A 91 -0.06 9.72 -2.74
CA LYS A 91 -0.19 11.10 -2.29
C LYS A 91 -1.60 11.36 -1.75
N GLY A 92 -1.69 11.87 -0.50
CA GLY A 92 -2.93 12.30 0.10
C GLY A 92 -3.14 13.82 0.03
N ASN A 93 -4.30 14.29 0.47
CA ASN A 93 -4.61 15.73 0.45
C ASN A 93 -3.83 16.54 1.50
N HIS A 94 -3.38 15.91 2.57
CA HIS A 94 -2.47 16.53 3.53
C HIS A 94 -1.01 16.57 3.04
N ASP A 95 -0.63 15.80 2.03
CA ASP A 95 0.66 15.90 1.34
C ASP A 95 0.62 16.98 0.25
N ALA A 96 0.24 18.21 0.64
CA ALA A 96 -0.27 19.26 -0.26
C ALA A 96 0.68 19.65 -1.41
N SER A 97 2.01 19.71 -1.18
CA SER A 97 2.99 20.05 -2.20
C SER A 97 3.45 18.83 -2.97
N SER A 98 3.05 18.71 -4.25
CA SER A 98 3.57 17.64 -5.12
C SER A 98 5.08 17.73 -5.35
N GLU A 99 5.63 18.95 -5.41
CA GLU A 99 7.07 19.16 -5.53
C GLU A 99 7.82 18.61 -4.31
N LEU A 100 7.36 18.94 -3.10
CA LEU A 100 7.99 18.46 -1.87
C LEU A 100 7.78 16.95 -1.68
N PHE A 101 6.61 16.43 -2.07
CA PHE A 101 6.35 15.00 -2.08
C PHE A 101 7.34 14.25 -2.99
N LEU A 102 7.49 14.67 -4.24
CA LEU A 102 8.42 14.06 -5.20
C LEU A 102 9.89 14.23 -4.77
N LYS A 103 10.25 15.35 -4.14
CA LYS A 103 11.59 15.55 -3.56
C LYS A 103 11.92 14.49 -2.50
N ASN A 104 10.94 14.10 -1.68
CA ASN A 104 11.10 13.09 -0.64
C ASN A 104 11.02 11.64 -1.15
N PHE A 105 10.49 11.45 -2.38
CA PHE A 105 10.44 10.17 -3.09
C PHE A 105 11.08 10.28 -4.47
N PRO A 106 12.42 10.46 -4.54
CA PRO A 106 13.15 10.81 -5.78
C PRO A 106 13.14 9.72 -6.85
N PHE A 107 12.66 8.52 -6.55
CA PHE A 107 12.44 7.46 -7.53
C PHE A 107 11.16 7.65 -8.35
N LEU A 108 10.30 8.60 -7.98
CA LEU A 108 9.08 8.96 -8.69
C LEU A 108 9.32 10.16 -9.60
N SER A 109 8.80 10.11 -10.82
CA SER A 109 8.77 11.25 -11.74
C SER A 109 7.45 12.03 -11.68
N GLN A 110 6.40 11.40 -11.13
CA GLN A 110 5.05 11.95 -10.98
C GLN A 110 4.34 11.25 -9.81
N THR A 111 3.18 11.77 -9.39
CA THR A 111 2.46 11.28 -8.20
C THR A 111 1.54 10.09 -8.46
N TYR A 112 1.36 9.68 -9.73
CA TYR A 112 0.67 8.45 -10.10
C TYR A 112 1.61 7.56 -10.94
N TYR A 113 1.65 6.26 -10.62
CA TYR A 113 2.67 5.36 -11.17
C TYR A 113 2.27 3.89 -10.96
N THR A 114 3.09 2.97 -11.43
CA THR A 114 2.88 1.53 -11.24
C THR A 114 4.06 0.88 -10.52
N VAL A 115 3.76 -0.17 -9.77
CA VAL A 115 4.74 -1.07 -9.17
C VAL A 115 4.36 -2.50 -9.53
N GLU A 116 5.32 -3.26 -10.06
CA GLU A 116 5.14 -4.69 -10.27
C GLU A 116 5.76 -5.47 -9.13
N TYR A 117 4.98 -6.33 -8.52
CA TYR A 117 5.46 -7.22 -7.48
C TYR A 117 4.68 -8.53 -7.49
N ASP A 118 5.39 -9.65 -7.45
CA ASP A 118 4.84 -11.02 -7.38
C ASP A 118 3.70 -11.27 -8.38
N SER A 119 3.90 -10.92 -9.66
CA SER A 119 2.93 -11.05 -10.76
C SER A 119 1.65 -10.20 -10.60
N LEU A 120 1.60 -9.30 -9.63
CA LEU A 120 0.57 -8.27 -9.48
C LEU A 120 1.07 -6.95 -10.06
N LEU A 121 0.17 -6.19 -10.64
CA LEU A 121 0.41 -4.81 -11.01
C LEU A 121 -0.33 -3.90 -10.03
N PHE A 122 0.42 -3.20 -9.18
CA PHE A 122 -0.10 -2.15 -8.34
C PHE A 122 -0.14 -0.86 -9.14
N ILE A 123 -1.29 -0.23 -9.21
CA ILE A 123 -1.52 1.04 -9.89
C ILE A 123 -1.84 2.08 -8.81
N ILE A 124 -0.94 3.02 -8.65
CA ILE A 124 -1.04 4.11 -7.70
C ILE A 124 -1.64 5.30 -8.41
N LEU A 125 -2.77 5.79 -7.92
CA LEU A 125 -3.47 6.96 -8.44
C LEU A 125 -3.36 8.13 -7.46
N ASP A 126 -3.08 9.32 -7.98
CA ASP A 126 -3.19 10.56 -7.21
C ASP A 126 -4.62 11.08 -7.27
N SER A 127 -5.40 10.75 -6.26
CA SER A 127 -6.80 11.17 -6.14
C SER A 127 -6.97 12.64 -5.72
N THR A 128 -5.87 13.40 -5.58
CA THR A 128 -5.90 14.86 -5.43
C THR A 128 -5.88 15.57 -6.78
N LEU A 129 -5.61 14.85 -7.86
CA LEU A 129 -5.69 15.31 -9.23
C LEU A 129 -7.03 14.91 -9.86
N GLU A 130 -7.31 15.50 -11.01
CA GLU A 130 -8.48 15.14 -11.79
C GLU A 130 -8.40 13.69 -12.30
N LEU A 131 -9.48 12.93 -12.09
CA LEU A 131 -9.63 11.54 -12.51
C LEU A 131 -10.84 11.35 -13.45
N SER A 132 -11.43 12.44 -13.93
CA SER A 132 -12.54 12.40 -14.89
C SER A 132 -12.10 11.81 -16.24
N PRO A 133 -13.00 11.19 -17.01
CA PRO A 133 -12.73 10.77 -18.38
C PRO A 133 -12.11 11.92 -19.19
N HIS A 134 -11.01 11.61 -19.91
CA HIS A 134 -10.17 12.53 -20.68
C HIS A 134 -9.16 13.37 -19.91
N SER A 135 -9.12 13.30 -18.58
CA SER A 135 -7.99 13.88 -17.82
C SER A 135 -6.68 13.15 -18.16
N GLU A 136 -5.55 13.79 -17.90
CA GLU A 136 -4.23 13.22 -18.19
C GLU A 136 -4.03 11.89 -17.48
N GLN A 137 -4.31 11.87 -16.16
CA GLN A 137 -4.18 10.67 -15.34
C GLN A 137 -5.15 9.56 -15.77
N PHE A 138 -6.39 9.90 -16.18
CA PHE A 138 -7.34 8.91 -16.68
C PHE A 138 -6.87 8.28 -17.98
N ASN A 139 -6.36 9.07 -18.94
CA ASN A 139 -5.79 8.57 -20.19
C ASN A 139 -4.59 7.63 -19.92
N TRP A 140 -3.69 8.02 -19.02
CA TRP A 140 -2.59 7.19 -18.58
C TRP A 140 -3.08 5.85 -17.94
N LEU A 141 -4.15 5.90 -17.16
CA LEU A 141 -4.75 4.69 -16.56
C LEU A 141 -5.29 3.74 -17.63
N ILE A 142 -5.97 4.28 -18.66
CA ILE A 142 -6.45 3.47 -19.80
C ILE A 142 -5.28 2.85 -20.57
N GLU A 143 -4.22 3.59 -20.84
CA GLU A 143 -3.02 3.08 -21.49
C GLU A 143 -2.33 1.99 -20.65
N THR A 144 -2.29 2.17 -19.33
CA THR A 144 -1.76 1.18 -18.39
C THR A 144 -2.56 -0.13 -18.42
N PHE A 145 -3.89 -0.03 -18.47
CA PHE A 145 -4.76 -1.21 -18.61
C PHE A 145 -4.54 -1.93 -19.95
N ASN A 146 -4.49 -1.19 -21.04
CA ASN A 146 -4.28 -1.73 -22.39
C ASN A 146 -2.91 -2.41 -22.54
N SER A 147 -1.89 -1.87 -21.91
CA SER A 147 -0.53 -2.44 -21.92
C SER A 147 -0.42 -3.69 -21.04
N ASN A 148 -1.35 -3.92 -20.12
CA ASN A 148 -1.33 -5.04 -19.18
C ASN A 148 -2.67 -5.81 -19.12
N PRO A 149 -3.20 -6.30 -20.25
CA PRO A 149 -4.58 -6.80 -20.33
C PRO A 149 -4.81 -8.08 -19.52
N LEU A 150 -3.79 -8.88 -19.29
CA LEU A 150 -3.92 -10.18 -18.60
C LEU A 150 -3.51 -10.14 -17.13
N LYS A 151 -2.71 -9.15 -16.72
CA LYS A 151 -2.14 -9.09 -15.38
C LYS A 151 -3.21 -8.73 -14.34
N PRO A 152 -3.33 -9.44 -13.22
CA PRO A 152 -4.18 -9.01 -12.10
C PRO A 152 -3.67 -7.69 -11.53
N LYS A 153 -4.58 -6.79 -11.19
CA LYS A 153 -4.26 -5.44 -10.77
C LYS A 153 -4.84 -5.12 -9.40
N ILE A 154 -4.13 -4.28 -8.66
CA ILE A 154 -4.59 -3.66 -7.41
C ILE A 154 -4.48 -2.15 -7.59
N ILE A 155 -5.55 -1.43 -7.28
CA ILE A 155 -5.56 0.04 -7.27
C ILE A 155 -5.28 0.53 -5.86
N LEU A 156 -4.43 1.53 -5.76
CA LEU A 156 -4.13 2.27 -4.53
C LEU A 156 -4.39 3.75 -4.79
N MET A 157 -5.24 4.37 -3.99
CA MET A 157 -5.60 5.79 -4.09
C MET A 157 -5.97 6.32 -2.70
N HIS A 158 -5.77 7.61 -2.44
CA HIS A 158 -6.02 8.14 -1.10
C HIS A 158 -7.51 8.28 -0.81
N HIS A 159 -8.26 9.02 -1.64
CA HIS A 159 -9.71 9.21 -1.42
C HIS A 159 -10.49 7.96 -1.84
N PRO A 160 -11.40 7.45 -1.01
CA PRO A 160 -12.21 6.29 -1.34
C PRO A 160 -13.30 6.60 -2.38
N ILE A 161 -13.64 5.61 -3.22
CA ILE A 161 -14.80 5.68 -4.12
C ILE A 161 -16.09 5.47 -3.34
N PHE A 162 -16.08 4.53 -2.41
CA PHE A 162 -17.20 4.22 -1.50
C PHE A 162 -16.70 4.31 -0.07
N SER A 163 -17.49 4.91 0.84
CA SER A 163 -17.21 4.93 2.27
C SER A 163 -18.48 5.12 3.08
N SER A 164 -18.53 4.48 4.25
CA SER A 164 -19.48 4.78 5.32
C SER A 164 -18.95 5.82 6.31
N GLY A 165 -17.70 6.25 6.14
CA GLY A 165 -16.99 7.11 7.07
C GLY A 165 -17.39 8.57 7.02
N TYR A 166 -16.60 9.39 7.68
CA TYR A 166 -16.91 10.82 7.89
C TYR A 166 -16.90 11.63 6.59
N HIS A 167 -16.00 11.31 5.66
CA HIS A 167 -15.86 12.05 4.39
C HIS A 167 -16.73 11.52 3.27
N SER A 168 -17.42 10.39 3.48
CA SER A 168 -18.15 9.67 2.44
C SER A 168 -17.26 9.20 1.28
N GLY A 169 -17.85 8.55 0.30
CA GLY A 169 -17.15 8.21 -0.95
C GLY A 169 -17.29 9.32 -1.99
N ASN A 170 -16.65 9.13 -3.13
CA ASN A 170 -16.78 10.04 -4.27
C ASN A 170 -17.87 9.54 -5.22
N GLU A 171 -19.02 10.21 -5.23
CA GLU A 171 -20.20 9.80 -6.02
C GLU A 171 -19.94 9.86 -7.51
N ASP A 172 -19.18 10.84 -8.01
CA ASP A 172 -18.86 10.95 -9.44
C ASP A 172 -17.99 9.76 -9.91
N TRP A 173 -16.99 9.40 -9.13
CA TRP A 173 -16.15 8.22 -9.45
C TRP A 173 -16.92 6.92 -9.36
N ALA A 174 -17.89 6.84 -8.47
CA ALA A 174 -18.75 5.67 -8.29
C ALA A 174 -19.58 5.33 -9.56
N LEU A 175 -19.80 6.31 -10.43
CA LEU A 175 -20.56 6.11 -11.67
C LEU A 175 -19.79 5.31 -12.72
N TYR A 176 -18.44 5.37 -12.75
CA TYR A 176 -17.66 4.77 -13.84
C TYR A 176 -16.44 3.95 -13.40
N LEU A 177 -15.69 4.37 -12.34
CA LEU A 177 -14.47 3.66 -11.96
C LEU A 177 -14.68 2.20 -11.54
N PRO A 178 -15.70 1.83 -10.74
CA PRO A 178 -15.88 0.43 -10.35
C PRO A 178 -16.13 -0.50 -11.56
N ALA A 179 -16.90 -0.04 -12.56
CA ALA A 179 -17.14 -0.79 -13.78
C ALA A 179 -15.88 -0.90 -14.65
N LEU A 180 -15.14 0.19 -14.79
CA LEU A 180 -13.85 0.23 -15.48
C LEU A 180 -12.85 -0.74 -14.84
N PHE A 181 -12.72 -0.72 -13.52
CA PHE A 181 -11.80 -1.57 -12.77
C PHE A 181 -12.17 -3.05 -12.93
N ALA A 182 -13.44 -3.40 -12.76
CA ALA A 182 -13.91 -4.77 -12.90
C ALA A 182 -13.66 -5.35 -14.30
N SER A 183 -13.78 -4.54 -15.36
CA SER A 183 -13.52 -4.98 -16.75
C SER A 183 -12.02 -5.11 -17.08
N ASN A 184 -11.14 -4.57 -16.24
CA ASN A 184 -9.69 -4.57 -16.45
C ASN A 184 -8.91 -5.44 -15.44
N LYS A 185 -9.54 -6.48 -14.88
CA LYS A 185 -8.91 -7.43 -13.93
C LYS A 185 -8.36 -6.77 -12.66
N VAL A 186 -8.95 -5.67 -12.21
CA VAL A 186 -8.70 -5.16 -10.87
C VAL A 186 -9.38 -6.09 -9.87
N ILE A 187 -8.62 -6.57 -8.89
CA ILE A 187 -9.10 -7.53 -7.87
C ILE A 187 -9.42 -6.86 -6.55
N ALA A 188 -8.80 -5.71 -6.27
CA ALA A 188 -9.05 -4.92 -5.07
C ALA A 188 -8.67 -3.45 -5.28
N VAL A 189 -9.31 -2.56 -4.51
CA VAL A 189 -9.00 -1.14 -4.39
C VAL A 189 -8.74 -0.83 -2.92
N PHE A 190 -7.64 -0.17 -2.62
CA PHE A 190 -7.28 0.26 -1.27
C PHE A 190 -7.24 1.78 -1.20
N SER A 191 -7.81 2.33 -0.13
CA SER A 191 -7.86 3.77 0.13
C SER A 191 -7.58 4.10 1.59
N GLY A 192 -7.16 5.34 1.85
CA GLY A 192 -7.06 5.97 3.16
C GLY A 192 -8.18 6.98 3.40
N HIS A 193 -7.80 8.18 3.82
CA HIS A 193 -8.61 9.39 3.98
C HIS A 193 -9.67 9.34 5.09
N ASP A 194 -10.48 8.30 5.15
CA ASP A 194 -11.33 8.05 6.30
C ASP A 194 -10.55 7.28 7.37
N HIS A 195 -10.39 7.90 8.54
CA HIS A 195 -9.59 7.37 9.64
C HIS A 195 -10.30 6.21 10.35
N ASN A 196 -10.48 5.12 9.62
CA ASN A 196 -11.14 3.89 10.07
C ASN A 196 -10.62 2.69 9.28
N TYR A 197 -11.17 1.53 9.58
CA TYR A 197 -11.13 0.36 8.70
C TYR A 197 -12.52 0.12 8.13
N GLU A 198 -12.61 -0.07 6.82
CA GLU A 198 -13.82 -0.53 6.18
C GLU A 198 -13.54 -1.50 5.04
N HIS A 199 -14.36 -2.55 4.94
CA HIS A 199 -14.42 -3.44 3.79
C HIS A 199 -15.77 -3.28 3.09
N LEU A 200 -15.73 -2.88 1.84
CA LEU A 200 -16.92 -2.77 0.99
C LEU A 200 -16.77 -3.70 -0.22
N GLN A 201 -17.91 -4.16 -0.75
CA GLN A 201 -17.93 -5.05 -1.91
C GLN A 201 -19.00 -4.62 -2.92
N TRP A 202 -18.54 -4.24 -4.10
CA TRP A 202 -19.41 -3.98 -5.25
C TRP A 202 -19.24 -5.10 -6.28
N LYS A 203 -20.30 -5.89 -6.48
CA LYS A 203 -20.22 -7.14 -7.28
C LYS A 203 -19.07 -8.04 -6.76
N ASN A 204 -18.10 -8.33 -7.62
CA ASN A 204 -16.92 -9.17 -7.26
C ASN A 204 -15.68 -8.33 -6.95
N LEU A 205 -15.76 -7.00 -6.93
CA LEU A 205 -14.66 -6.11 -6.63
C LEU A 205 -14.71 -5.69 -5.16
N ASN A 206 -13.59 -5.86 -4.47
CA ASN A 206 -13.44 -5.48 -3.07
C ASN A 206 -12.78 -4.10 -2.95
N PHE A 207 -13.27 -3.31 -2.02
CA PHE A 207 -12.74 -2.00 -1.63
C PHE A 207 -12.38 -2.05 -0.15
N PHE A 208 -11.21 -1.56 0.18
CA PHE A 208 -10.72 -1.51 1.55
C PHE A 208 -10.31 -0.07 1.87
N ILE A 209 -10.76 0.42 3.02
CA ILE A 209 -10.25 1.64 3.63
C ILE A 209 -9.38 1.25 4.80
N SER A 210 -8.16 1.79 4.85
CA SER A 210 -7.20 1.57 5.92
C SER A 210 -6.47 2.88 6.24
N GLY A 211 -7.21 3.84 6.81
CA GLY A 211 -6.75 5.17 7.18
C GLY A 211 -6.46 5.33 8.68
N GLY A 212 -6.16 4.24 9.37
CA GLY A 212 -6.04 4.24 10.83
C GLY A 212 -4.61 4.20 11.36
N ALA A 213 -3.61 4.87 10.72
CA ALA A 213 -2.24 4.75 11.18
C ALA A 213 -1.72 5.94 12.05
N GLY A 214 -2.57 6.92 12.35
CA GLY A 214 -2.17 8.08 13.18
C GLY A 214 -3.24 9.14 13.28
N GLY A 215 -3.99 9.37 12.20
CA GLY A 215 -5.10 10.32 12.17
C GLY A 215 -6.16 10.02 13.23
N SER A 216 -6.84 11.07 13.72
CA SER A 216 -7.89 10.92 14.73
C SER A 216 -9.02 10.04 14.21
N LEU A 217 -9.30 8.93 14.88
CA LEU A 217 -10.33 8.00 14.50
C LEU A 217 -11.71 8.67 14.41
N ARG A 218 -12.50 8.25 13.43
CA ARG A 218 -13.83 8.80 13.17
C ARG A 218 -14.88 7.69 13.10
N PRO A 219 -16.12 7.97 13.60
CA PRO A 219 -17.21 7.02 13.50
C PRO A 219 -17.75 6.94 12.07
N SER A 220 -18.55 5.92 11.80
CA SER A 220 -19.44 5.90 10.64
C SER A 220 -20.54 6.96 10.81
N LEU A 221 -20.82 7.69 9.74
CA LEU A 221 -21.98 8.61 9.69
C LEU A 221 -23.23 7.94 9.11
N SER A 222 -23.04 6.97 8.20
CA SER A 222 -24.11 6.21 7.57
C SER A 222 -23.55 4.84 7.14
N GLN A 223 -24.41 3.84 7.00
CA GLN A 223 -23.99 2.57 6.44
C GLN A 223 -24.12 2.60 4.93
N HIS A 224 -22.98 2.53 4.22
CA HIS A 224 -22.99 2.40 2.77
C HIS A 224 -23.55 1.03 2.35
N PRO A 225 -24.41 0.93 1.30
CA PRO A 225 -25.04 -0.34 0.88
C PRO A 225 -24.05 -1.48 0.58
N TYR A 226 -22.83 -1.15 0.19
CA TYR A 226 -21.79 -2.13 -0.11
C TYR A 226 -20.91 -2.48 1.08
N SER A 227 -21.05 -1.80 2.23
CA SER A 227 -20.29 -2.05 3.45
C SER A 227 -20.56 -3.45 4.00
N LYS A 228 -19.49 -4.18 4.30
CA LYS A 228 -19.50 -5.51 4.92
C LYS A 228 -19.02 -5.46 6.36
N ILE A 229 -17.99 -4.67 6.59
CA ILE A 229 -17.36 -4.50 7.91
C ILE A 229 -16.93 -3.05 8.01
N PHE A 230 -17.27 -2.41 9.12
CA PHE A 230 -16.77 -1.09 9.51
C PHE A 230 -16.22 -1.16 10.93
N CYS A 231 -15.04 -0.58 11.16
CA CYS A 231 -14.43 -0.48 12.47
C CYS A 231 -13.68 0.84 12.65
N SER A 232 -14.09 1.66 13.59
CA SER A 232 -13.35 2.87 13.98
C SER A 232 -12.20 2.46 14.91
N SER A 233 -11.09 2.05 14.31
CA SER A 233 -9.89 1.58 15.03
C SER A 233 -8.62 1.94 14.30
N TYR A 234 -7.52 2.06 15.02
CA TYR A 234 -6.18 2.07 14.42
C TYR A 234 -5.93 0.73 13.73
N ASN A 235 -5.41 0.78 12.50
CA ASN A 235 -5.35 -0.41 11.66
C ASN A 235 -4.23 -0.34 10.61
N TYR A 236 -3.88 -1.51 10.10
CA TYR A 236 -3.07 -1.76 8.92
C TYR A 236 -3.54 -3.08 8.30
N LEU A 237 -3.13 -3.36 7.09
CA LEU A 237 -3.47 -4.58 6.36
C LEU A 237 -2.21 -5.36 6.00
N ILE A 238 -2.29 -6.68 6.13
CA ILE A 238 -1.26 -7.59 5.62
C ILE A 238 -1.91 -8.51 4.58
N LEU A 239 -1.42 -8.43 3.36
CA LEU A 239 -1.79 -9.34 2.30
C LEU A 239 -0.72 -10.43 2.20
N ASN A 240 -1.15 -11.68 2.45
CA ASN A 240 -0.31 -12.85 2.23
C ASN A 240 -0.72 -13.52 0.92
N ARG A 241 0.20 -13.60 -0.03
CA ARG A 241 -0.01 -14.28 -1.28
C ARG A 241 0.94 -15.47 -1.40
N GLN A 242 0.38 -16.66 -1.66
CA GLN A 242 1.22 -17.81 -1.95
C GLN A 242 2.01 -17.57 -3.25
N LYS A 243 3.33 -17.63 -3.18
CA LYS A 243 4.19 -17.55 -4.37
C LYS A 243 3.99 -18.83 -5.19
N ASN A 244 3.50 -18.70 -6.40
CA ASN A 244 3.48 -19.81 -7.34
C ASN A 244 4.87 -19.92 -7.98
N TYR A 245 5.63 -20.90 -7.55
CA TYR A 245 6.83 -21.33 -8.28
C TYR A 245 6.35 -22.13 -9.50
N LEU A 246 6.54 -21.57 -10.69
CA LEU A 246 6.40 -22.31 -11.96
C LEU A 246 7.66 -23.15 -12.20
#